data_41ba4ac7d08e9c8fbc0b10ba5cf29f8e
#
_entry.id   41ba4ac7d08e9c8fbc0b10ba5cf29f8e
#
_cell.length_a   1.000
_cell.length_b   1.000
_cell.length_c   1.000
_cell.angle_alpha   90.00
_cell.angle_beta   90.00
_cell.angle_gamma   90.00
#
_symmetry.space_group_name_H-M   'P 1'
#
loop_
_entity.id
_entity.type
_entity.pdbx_description
1 polymer ?
#
loop_
_entity_poly.entity_id
_entity_poly.type
_entity_poly.pdbx_seq_one_letter_code
_entity_poly.pdbx_strand_id
1 'polypeptide(L)'
;MRRTLPAIILCLFSTILFAADTKPTPTVHEFTANMKAMDGLFPMFWDAKAGKLYLQVSKFDQDFLFVISLPYGLGSNDIGLDRGKLGDGRLVRFSRFGGKVLLVQPNLDYRSSSENPAERMAVQQSFAESVISGFKIDAEENGAVLIDATDFFQTDAFGVIRPLTETKQGTYKVDKDRSAIVLDSTKNFPLNTEVEALLTFVTDKPAQKSLVATVAPDASTVTLREHFSFVQLPEPAYTPRAYDPRSGYFEKTYRDYSAPLGQPLDLRIIARHRLQKKDPTAAVSEPVKPIVYYVDRGAPEPIRSALVQGASWWNQAFEAAGLRMRLGLKCSPRAPIPWTFATTLSSGYIAPRVDGRTAMQSPIRARAKSLRDRSHSARSARGKTTSSLKRCFLLTRRARL
;
A
#
# COMPACT_ATOMS: atom_id res chain seq x y z
N MET A 1 -65.97 38.05 56.64
CA MET A 1 -64.69 37.28 56.58
C MET A 1 -64.94 36.07 55.67
N ARG A 2 -64.54 36.12 54.40
CA ARG A 2 -64.60 35.00 53.43
C ARG A 2 -63.19 34.53 53.19
N ARG A 3 -62.93 33.24 53.53
CA ARG A 3 -61.65 32.61 53.30
C ARG A 3 -61.71 31.93 51.93
N THR A 4 -60.90 32.37 51.03
CA THR A 4 -60.62 31.72 49.73
C THR A 4 -59.47 30.71 49.87
N LEU A 5 -59.73 29.45 49.60
CA LEU A 5 -58.71 28.39 49.43
C LEU A 5 -58.09 28.51 48.03
N PRO A 6 -56.77 28.40 47.86
CA PRO A 6 -56.20 28.24 46.57
C PRO A 6 -56.23 26.74 46.11
N ALA A 7 -56.73 26.51 44.90
CA ALA A 7 -56.70 25.23 44.25
C ALA A 7 -55.29 25.00 43.70
N ILE A 8 -54.62 23.95 44.18
CA ILE A 8 -53.33 23.46 43.65
C ILE A 8 -53.63 22.57 42.45
N ILE A 9 -53.32 23.06 41.23
CA ILE A 9 -53.38 22.25 39.99
C ILE A 9 -52.07 21.45 39.92
N LEU A 10 -52.17 20.12 40.13
CA LEU A 10 -51.07 19.15 39.97
C LEU A 10 -50.95 18.78 38.50
N CYS A 11 -50.03 19.41 37.74
CA CYS A 11 -49.71 18.98 36.39
C CYS A 11 -48.90 17.72 36.41
N LEU A 12 -49.54 16.59 36.13
CA LEU A 12 -48.86 15.33 35.82
C LEU A 12 -48.19 15.43 34.45
N PHE A 13 -46.88 15.69 34.45
CA PHE A 13 -46.05 15.50 33.26
C PHE A 13 -45.81 14.00 33.03
N SER A 14 -46.59 13.40 32.12
CA SER A 14 -46.29 12.06 31.60
C SER A 14 -45.05 12.15 30.69
N THR A 15 -43.89 11.79 31.20
CA THR A 15 -42.68 11.56 30.39
C THR A 15 -42.92 10.30 29.58
N ILE A 16 -43.29 10.48 28.30
CA ILE A 16 -43.26 9.39 27.32
C ILE A 16 -41.77 9.15 27.03
N LEU A 17 -41.18 8.12 27.66
CA LEU A 17 -39.90 7.57 27.22
C LEU A 17 -40.12 6.93 25.84
N PHE A 18 -39.70 7.60 24.78
CA PHE A 18 -39.46 6.94 23.51
C PHE A 18 -38.24 6.05 23.70
N ALA A 19 -38.45 4.81 24.04
CA ALA A 19 -37.47 3.76 23.84
C ALA A 19 -37.27 3.64 22.33
N ALA A 20 -36.15 4.14 21.82
CA ALA A 20 -35.75 3.85 20.48
C ALA A 20 -35.55 2.33 20.40
N ASP A 21 -36.41 1.65 19.63
CA ASP A 21 -36.29 0.23 19.31
C ASP A 21 -34.99 0.02 18.49
N THR A 22 -33.86 0.05 19.15
CA THR A 22 -32.58 -0.37 18.56
C THR A 22 -32.61 -1.89 18.54
N LYS A 23 -32.95 -2.47 17.36
CA LYS A 23 -32.74 -3.90 17.13
C LYS A 23 -31.32 -4.25 17.58
N PRO A 24 -31.13 -5.30 18.37
CA PRO A 24 -29.82 -5.72 18.78
C PRO A 24 -28.94 -5.98 17.53
N THR A 25 -27.70 -5.56 17.57
CA THR A 25 -26.74 -5.82 16.49
C THR A 25 -26.60 -7.34 16.34
N PRO A 26 -26.81 -7.92 15.14
CA PRO A 26 -26.72 -9.36 14.94
C PRO A 26 -25.27 -9.85 15.22
N THR A 27 -25.15 -11.16 15.50
CA THR A 27 -23.83 -11.79 15.55
C THR A 27 -23.22 -11.88 14.16
N VAL A 28 -21.88 -11.93 14.07
CA VAL A 28 -21.18 -12.09 12.78
C VAL A 28 -21.63 -13.38 12.10
N HIS A 29 -21.76 -14.47 12.88
CA HIS A 29 -22.20 -15.77 12.39
C HIS A 29 -23.60 -15.72 11.76
N GLU A 30 -24.58 -15.13 12.45
CA GLU A 30 -25.93 -14.97 11.94
C GLU A 30 -26.01 -14.12 10.69
N PHE A 31 -25.26 -12.99 10.67
CA PHE A 31 -25.26 -12.07 9.55
C PHE A 31 -24.64 -12.69 8.28
N THR A 32 -23.60 -13.50 8.43
CA THR A 32 -22.82 -14.04 7.31
C THR A 32 -23.21 -15.46 6.90
N ALA A 33 -24.24 -16.05 7.50
CA ALA A 33 -24.65 -17.46 7.33
C ALA A 33 -24.82 -17.90 5.85
N ASN A 34 -25.25 -16.98 4.97
CA ASN A 34 -25.48 -17.26 3.55
C ASN A 34 -24.41 -16.64 2.63
N MET A 35 -23.29 -16.19 3.19
CA MET A 35 -22.22 -15.55 2.44
C MET A 35 -21.06 -16.53 2.20
N LYS A 36 -20.28 -16.26 1.16
CA LYS A 36 -19.05 -17.01 0.90
C LYS A 36 -17.94 -16.47 1.80
N ALA A 37 -17.50 -17.26 2.77
CA ALA A 37 -16.39 -16.92 3.64
C ALA A 37 -15.03 -17.13 2.95
N MET A 38 -14.07 -16.26 3.29
CA MET A 38 -12.66 -16.32 2.86
C MET A 38 -11.79 -16.00 4.07
N ASP A 39 -11.18 -17.03 4.68
CA ASP A 39 -10.35 -16.89 5.87
C ASP A 39 -8.98 -16.28 5.55
N GLY A 40 -8.44 -15.46 6.46
CA GLY A 40 -7.14 -14.84 6.31
C GLY A 40 -6.86 -13.76 7.35
N LEU A 41 -5.97 -12.79 7.00
CA LEU A 41 -5.58 -11.70 7.92
C LEU A 41 -6.79 -10.91 8.44
N PHE A 42 -7.66 -10.48 7.54
CA PHE A 42 -8.99 -9.95 7.82
C PHE A 42 -10.00 -10.88 7.14
N PRO A 43 -10.72 -11.74 7.88
CA PRO A 43 -11.73 -12.60 7.29
C PRO A 43 -12.71 -11.80 6.44
N MET A 44 -13.00 -12.28 5.24
CA MET A 44 -13.90 -11.63 4.30
C MET A 44 -15.15 -12.50 4.08
N PHE A 45 -16.27 -11.84 3.82
CA PHE A 45 -17.54 -12.50 3.49
C PHE A 45 -18.14 -11.83 2.25
N TRP A 46 -18.40 -12.63 1.23
CA TRP A 46 -18.99 -12.16 -0.02
C TRP A 46 -20.48 -12.47 -0.08
N ASP A 47 -21.30 -11.44 -0.11
CA ASP A 47 -22.73 -11.57 -0.41
C ASP A 47 -22.94 -11.50 -1.93
N ALA A 48 -23.12 -12.65 -2.57
CA ALA A 48 -23.31 -12.75 -4.01
C ALA A 48 -24.64 -12.14 -4.48
N LYS A 49 -25.66 -12.09 -3.62
CA LYS A 49 -26.96 -11.52 -3.95
C LYS A 49 -26.94 -9.99 -3.96
N ALA A 50 -26.25 -9.41 -2.98
CA ALA A 50 -26.14 -7.95 -2.86
C ALA A 50 -24.90 -7.39 -3.60
N GLY A 51 -23.97 -8.24 -4.03
CA GLY A 51 -22.70 -7.80 -4.61
C GLY A 51 -21.79 -7.09 -3.61
N LYS A 52 -21.85 -7.46 -2.32
CA LYS A 52 -21.16 -6.79 -1.23
C LYS A 52 -20.04 -7.62 -0.64
N LEU A 53 -18.95 -6.92 -0.28
CA LEU A 53 -17.79 -7.50 0.38
C LEU A 53 -17.66 -6.94 1.80
N TYR A 54 -17.81 -7.83 2.79
CA TYR A 54 -17.65 -7.50 4.19
C TYR A 54 -16.27 -7.92 4.70
N LEU A 55 -15.73 -7.13 5.62
CA LEU A 55 -14.50 -7.45 6.36
C LEU A 55 -14.84 -7.66 7.84
N GLN A 56 -14.27 -8.69 8.44
CA GLN A 56 -14.27 -8.87 9.89
C GLN A 56 -12.99 -8.28 10.48
N VAL A 57 -13.15 -7.34 11.40
CA VAL A 57 -12.04 -6.67 12.11
C VAL A 57 -12.08 -7.11 13.56
N SER A 58 -11.02 -7.79 14.01
CA SER A 58 -10.83 -8.25 15.38
C SER A 58 -9.63 -7.63 16.08
N LYS A 59 -8.74 -7.00 15.30
CA LYS A 59 -7.51 -6.38 15.80
C LYS A 59 -7.59 -4.87 15.59
N PHE A 60 -7.92 -4.16 16.66
CA PHE A 60 -7.96 -2.71 16.65
C PHE A 60 -6.62 -2.13 17.10
N ASP A 61 -6.32 -0.92 16.64
CA ASP A 61 -5.14 -0.11 16.98
C ASP A 61 -3.79 -0.82 16.73
N GLN A 62 -3.79 -1.83 15.86
CA GLN A 62 -2.59 -2.50 15.37
C GLN A 62 -2.28 -2.05 13.97
N ASP A 63 -1.06 -1.55 13.76
CA ASP A 63 -0.62 -1.09 12.45
C ASP A 63 -0.42 -2.27 11.50
N PHE A 64 -0.85 -2.08 10.25
CA PHE A 64 -0.57 -2.96 9.12
C PHE A 64 -0.20 -2.15 7.88
N LEU A 65 0.43 -2.78 6.91
CA LEU A 65 0.80 -2.13 5.65
C LEU A 65 -0.39 -2.17 4.69
N PHE A 66 -0.76 -1.03 4.16
CA PHE A 66 -1.74 -0.86 3.10
C PHE A 66 -1.03 -0.40 1.82
N VAL A 67 -1.15 -1.19 0.75
CA VAL A 67 -0.56 -0.90 -0.56
C VAL A 67 -1.62 -1.04 -1.64
N ILE A 68 -1.59 -0.14 -2.60
CA ILE A 68 -2.47 -0.17 -3.77
C ILE A 68 -1.62 -0.29 -5.02
N SER A 69 -2.09 -1.02 -6.01
CA SER A 69 -1.39 -1.20 -7.28
C SER A 69 -2.36 -1.24 -8.46
N LEU A 70 -1.84 -1.01 -9.66
CA LEU A 70 -2.57 -1.16 -10.92
C LEU A 70 -2.16 -2.46 -11.60
N PRO A 71 -2.92 -3.57 -11.47
CA PRO A 71 -2.64 -4.81 -12.18
C PRO A 71 -2.77 -4.64 -13.69
N TYR A 72 -3.63 -3.75 -14.15
CA TYR A 72 -3.85 -3.39 -15.55
C TYR A 72 -3.49 -1.92 -15.77
N GLY A 73 -2.81 -1.62 -16.87
CA GLY A 73 -2.42 -0.27 -17.23
C GLY A 73 -3.38 0.37 -18.25
N LEU A 74 -3.31 1.69 -18.33
CA LEU A 74 -4.07 2.48 -19.31
C LEU A 74 -3.54 2.33 -20.75
N GLY A 75 -2.27 1.97 -20.92
CA GLY A 75 -1.66 1.81 -22.24
C GLY A 75 -0.83 3.03 -22.72
N SER A 76 -0.82 4.13 -21.98
CA SER A 76 0.01 5.30 -22.28
C SER A 76 1.06 5.52 -21.18
N ASN A 77 2.34 5.37 -21.55
CA ASN A 77 3.45 5.61 -20.62
C ASN A 77 3.56 7.08 -20.19
N ASP A 78 3.14 8.01 -21.05
CA ASP A 78 3.23 9.45 -20.80
C ASP A 78 2.26 9.90 -19.70
N ILE A 79 1.13 9.20 -19.52
CA ILE A 79 0.22 9.40 -18.41
C ILE A 79 0.77 8.75 -17.14
N GLY A 80 1.58 7.70 -17.29
CA GLY A 80 2.23 7.03 -16.18
C GLY A 80 1.32 6.09 -15.38
N LEU A 81 0.20 5.64 -15.96
CA LEU A 81 -0.70 4.62 -15.41
C LEU A 81 -0.36 3.25 -15.99
N ASP A 82 0.87 2.78 -15.74
CA ASP A 82 1.41 1.56 -16.32
C ASP A 82 0.94 0.30 -15.59
N ARG A 83 0.82 -0.81 -16.34
CA ARG A 83 0.55 -2.13 -15.77
C ARG A 83 1.58 -2.50 -14.70
N GLY A 84 1.10 -2.96 -13.56
CA GLY A 84 1.93 -3.34 -12.41
C GLY A 84 2.56 -2.15 -11.69
N LYS A 85 2.06 -0.92 -11.86
CA LYS A 85 2.51 0.22 -11.08
C LYS A 85 2.07 0.06 -9.63
N LEU A 86 3.01 0.26 -8.70
CA LEU A 86 2.72 0.32 -7.27
C LEU A 86 2.44 1.77 -6.88
N GLY A 87 1.44 1.97 -6.05
CA GLY A 87 1.22 3.18 -5.30
C GLY A 87 2.13 3.26 -4.08
N ASP A 88 1.97 4.32 -3.31
CA ASP A 88 2.69 4.49 -2.05
C ASP A 88 2.16 3.51 -0.99
N GLY A 89 3.07 2.83 -0.30
CA GLY A 89 2.71 2.03 0.87
C GLY A 89 2.43 2.95 2.07
N ARG A 90 1.37 2.64 2.81
CA ARG A 90 0.95 3.39 4.00
C ARG A 90 0.85 2.46 5.18
N LEU A 91 1.30 2.88 6.37
CA LEU A 91 0.93 2.22 7.60
C LEU A 91 -0.43 2.74 8.04
N VAL A 92 -1.35 1.82 8.31
CA VAL A 92 -2.71 2.14 8.73
C VAL A 92 -3.16 1.20 9.83
N ARG A 93 -4.22 1.57 10.55
CA ARG A 93 -4.85 0.74 11.57
C ARG A 93 -6.35 0.92 11.54
N PHE A 94 -7.07 -0.10 11.94
CA PHE A 94 -8.48 0.04 12.26
C PHE A 94 -8.64 0.49 13.70
N SER A 95 -9.40 1.57 13.91
CA SER A 95 -9.73 2.08 15.25
C SER A 95 -11.24 2.15 15.42
N ARG A 96 -11.74 1.71 16.58
CA ARG A 96 -13.18 1.68 16.89
C ARG A 96 -13.60 2.95 17.63
N PHE A 97 -14.67 3.58 17.15
CA PHE A 97 -15.31 4.76 17.77
C PHE A 97 -16.82 4.49 17.91
N GLY A 98 -17.20 3.93 19.04
CA GLY A 98 -18.59 3.53 19.28
C GLY A 98 -19.11 2.54 18.22
N GLY A 99 -20.15 2.93 17.48
CA GLY A 99 -20.74 2.14 16.40
C GLY A 99 -20.05 2.25 15.05
N LYS A 100 -18.82 2.79 14.99
CA LYS A 100 -18.05 2.99 13.76
C LYS A 100 -16.64 2.41 13.89
N VAL A 101 -16.09 1.98 12.75
CA VAL A 101 -14.67 1.67 12.59
C VAL A 101 -14.07 2.65 11.60
N LEU A 102 -12.92 3.23 11.94
CA LEU A 102 -12.17 4.12 11.08
C LEU A 102 -10.87 3.44 10.62
N LEU A 103 -10.52 3.59 9.34
CA LEU A 103 -9.20 3.24 8.82
C LEU A 103 -8.32 4.48 8.93
N VAL A 104 -7.41 4.48 9.88
CA VAL A 104 -6.59 5.62 10.25
C VAL A 104 -5.16 5.42 9.78
N GLN A 105 -4.59 6.45 9.17
CA GLN A 105 -3.16 6.54 8.87
C GLN A 105 -2.50 7.44 9.93
N PRO A 106 -1.69 6.87 10.86
CA PRO A 106 -0.97 7.65 11.84
C PRO A 106 0.10 8.52 11.17
N ASN A 107 0.41 9.65 11.77
CA ASN A 107 1.50 10.50 11.31
C ASN A 107 2.83 9.99 11.87
N LEU A 108 3.58 9.28 11.04
CA LEU A 108 4.86 8.67 11.43
C LEU A 108 6.08 9.51 11.03
N ASP A 109 5.88 10.65 10.41
CA ASP A 109 6.97 11.57 10.06
C ASP A 109 7.45 12.38 11.29
N TYR A 110 6.59 12.48 12.31
CA TYR A 110 6.83 13.17 13.57
C TYR A 110 6.66 12.21 14.74
N ARG A 111 7.70 12.03 15.55
CA ARG A 111 7.74 11.04 16.63
C ARG A 111 8.40 11.59 17.87
N SER A 112 8.24 10.87 18.96
CA SER A 112 9.10 10.95 20.12
C SER A 112 9.52 9.54 20.52
N SER A 113 10.83 9.30 20.62
CA SER A 113 11.41 8.07 21.15
C SER A 113 11.62 8.16 22.67
N SER A 114 11.15 9.23 23.32
CA SER A 114 11.25 9.42 24.79
C SER A 114 10.62 8.24 25.55
N GLU A 115 11.22 7.86 26.64
CA GLU A 115 10.63 6.89 27.57
C GLU A 115 9.40 7.46 28.29
N ASN A 116 9.33 8.78 28.41
CA ASN A 116 8.20 9.48 29.03
C ASN A 116 6.94 9.41 28.13
N PRO A 117 5.86 8.73 28.56
CA PRO A 117 4.65 8.60 27.79
C PRO A 117 3.95 9.94 27.54
N ALA A 118 4.09 10.93 28.41
CA ALA A 118 3.48 12.24 28.24
C ALA A 118 4.14 13.01 27.08
N GLU A 119 5.45 12.90 26.90
CA GLU A 119 6.15 13.50 25.75
C GLU A 119 5.74 12.84 24.43
N ARG A 120 5.63 11.51 24.40
CA ARG A 120 5.12 10.80 23.22
C ARG A 120 3.70 11.24 22.88
N MET A 121 2.84 11.36 23.88
CA MET A 121 1.45 11.81 23.72
C MET A 121 1.40 13.25 23.19
N ALA A 122 2.22 14.16 23.74
CA ALA A 122 2.28 15.55 23.30
C ALA A 122 2.64 15.66 21.81
N VAL A 123 3.62 14.89 21.33
CA VAL A 123 3.99 14.85 19.91
C VAL A 123 2.85 14.28 19.06
N GLN A 124 2.24 13.18 19.49
CA GLN A 124 1.11 12.58 18.77
C GLN A 124 -0.07 13.55 18.64
N GLN A 125 -0.37 14.32 19.69
CA GLN A 125 -1.45 15.32 19.67
C GLN A 125 -1.12 16.57 18.85
N SER A 126 0.16 16.85 18.62
CA SER A 126 0.61 18.03 17.88
C SER A 126 0.55 17.85 16.36
N PHE A 127 0.48 16.62 15.86
CA PHE A 127 0.51 16.32 14.43
C PHE A 127 -0.68 15.47 14.03
N ALA A 128 -1.47 15.95 13.08
CA ALA A 128 -2.71 15.32 12.67
C ALA A 128 -2.49 13.94 12.04
N GLU A 129 -3.35 12.99 12.38
CA GLU A 129 -3.55 11.73 11.65
C GLU A 129 -4.50 11.93 10.47
N SER A 130 -4.55 10.97 9.55
CA SER A 130 -5.48 10.99 8.42
C SER A 130 -6.45 9.82 8.51
N VAL A 131 -7.75 10.11 8.52
CA VAL A 131 -8.78 9.08 8.38
C VAL A 131 -9.00 8.82 6.88
N ILE A 132 -8.68 7.61 6.43
CA ILE A 132 -8.80 7.21 5.02
C ILE A 132 -10.24 6.84 4.70
N SER A 133 -10.92 6.12 5.60
CA SER A 133 -12.30 5.67 5.44
C SER A 133 -12.96 5.44 6.78
N GLY A 134 -14.30 5.51 6.80
CA GLY A 134 -15.12 5.19 7.95
C GLY A 134 -16.19 4.17 7.57
N PHE A 135 -16.44 3.20 8.48
CA PHE A 135 -17.35 2.09 8.26
C PHE A 135 -18.34 2.01 9.40
N LYS A 136 -19.59 1.70 9.08
CA LYS A 136 -20.58 1.33 10.06
C LYS A 136 -20.38 -0.12 10.48
N ILE A 137 -20.64 -0.44 11.74
CA ILE A 137 -20.65 -1.82 12.23
C ILE A 137 -22.03 -2.42 11.90
N ASP A 138 -22.04 -3.50 11.12
CA ASP A 138 -23.24 -4.22 10.71
C ASP A 138 -23.52 -5.45 11.58
N ALA A 139 -22.47 -6.09 12.14
CA ALA A 139 -22.59 -7.21 13.08
C ALA A 139 -21.42 -7.18 14.06
N GLU A 140 -21.60 -7.80 15.22
CA GLU A 140 -20.57 -7.88 16.26
C GLU A 140 -20.63 -9.23 16.98
N GLU A 141 -19.44 -9.85 17.20
CA GLU A 141 -19.33 -11.10 17.92
C GLU A 141 -17.94 -11.25 18.56
N ASN A 142 -17.88 -11.59 19.86
CA ASN A 142 -16.63 -11.85 20.60
C ASN A 142 -15.57 -10.76 20.46
N GLY A 143 -15.98 -9.49 20.41
CA GLY A 143 -15.08 -8.34 20.22
C GLY A 143 -14.63 -8.10 18.79
N ALA A 144 -14.96 -8.97 17.85
CA ALA A 144 -14.80 -8.73 16.43
C ALA A 144 -16.03 -8.03 15.85
N VAL A 145 -15.84 -7.15 14.90
CA VAL A 145 -16.93 -6.45 14.20
C VAL A 145 -16.90 -6.74 12.71
N LEU A 146 -18.07 -6.74 12.10
CA LEU A 146 -18.24 -6.86 10.65
C LEU A 146 -18.57 -5.49 10.06
N ILE A 147 -17.88 -5.13 8.99
CA ILE A 147 -18.05 -3.86 8.28
C ILE A 147 -18.28 -4.10 6.79
N ASP A 148 -19.20 -3.36 6.17
CA ASP A 148 -19.32 -3.31 4.70
C ASP A 148 -18.17 -2.47 4.13
N ALA A 149 -17.26 -3.12 3.43
CA ALA A 149 -16.09 -2.48 2.82
C ALA A 149 -16.23 -2.26 1.29
N THR A 150 -17.41 -2.58 0.72
CA THR A 150 -17.65 -2.52 -0.71
C THR A 150 -17.36 -1.14 -1.29
N ASP A 151 -17.95 -0.11 -0.70
CA ASP A 151 -17.76 1.27 -1.16
C ASP A 151 -16.31 1.74 -1.06
N PHE A 152 -15.58 1.29 -0.04
CA PHE A 152 -14.17 1.62 0.11
C PHE A 152 -13.33 1.07 -1.04
N PHE A 153 -13.55 -0.19 -1.44
CA PHE A 153 -12.85 -0.79 -2.56
C PHE A 153 -13.29 -0.24 -3.93
N GLN A 154 -14.40 0.48 -3.99
CA GLN A 154 -14.88 1.17 -5.20
C GLN A 154 -14.52 2.65 -5.22
N THR A 155 -13.46 3.05 -4.53
CA THR A 155 -12.90 4.41 -4.59
C THR A 155 -11.60 4.43 -5.40
N ASP A 156 -11.23 5.59 -5.95
CA ASP A 156 -9.93 5.83 -6.59
C ASP A 156 -8.82 5.93 -5.54
N ALA A 157 -8.52 4.82 -4.91
CA ALA A 157 -7.54 4.76 -3.83
C ALA A 157 -6.10 4.80 -4.35
N PHE A 158 -5.86 4.38 -5.60
CA PHE A 158 -4.58 4.54 -6.27
C PHE A 158 -4.32 5.99 -6.69
N GLY A 159 -5.36 6.76 -6.95
CA GLY A 159 -5.28 8.12 -7.43
C GLY A 159 -5.10 8.20 -8.95
N VAL A 160 -5.88 7.43 -9.71
CA VAL A 160 -5.90 7.42 -11.20
C VAL A 160 -6.33 8.77 -11.76
N ILE A 161 -7.28 9.45 -11.10
CA ILE A 161 -7.81 10.74 -11.54
C ILE A 161 -6.72 11.81 -11.57
N ARG A 162 -5.78 11.79 -10.61
CA ARG A 162 -4.74 12.82 -10.52
C ARG A 162 -3.84 12.89 -11.76
N PRO A 163 -3.16 11.82 -12.23
CA PRO A 163 -2.36 11.89 -13.45
C PRO A 163 -3.18 12.18 -14.69
N LEU A 164 -4.44 11.75 -14.77
CA LEU A 164 -5.32 12.13 -15.88
C LEU A 164 -5.55 13.66 -15.92
N THR A 165 -5.75 14.27 -14.76
CA THR A 165 -5.93 15.74 -14.64
C THR A 165 -4.62 16.49 -14.91
N GLU A 166 -3.51 16.07 -14.28
CA GLU A 166 -2.18 16.70 -14.42
C GLU A 166 -1.68 16.67 -15.88
N THR A 167 -1.97 15.59 -16.60
CA THR A 167 -1.63 15.44 -18.03
C THR A 167 -2.70 16.00 -18.98
N LYS A 168 -3.70 16.70 -18.44
CA LYS A 168 -4.76 17.39 -19.21
C LYS A 168 -5.59 16.44 -20.09
N GLN A 169 -5.88 15.23 -19.61
CA GLN A 169 -6.69 14.26 -20.35
C GLN A 169 -8.20 14.50 -20.20
N GLY A 170 -8.62 15.24 -19.19
CA GLY A 170 -10.01 15.54 -18.83
C GLY A 170 -10.22 15.47 -17.32
N THR A 171 -11.43 15.84 -16.89
CA THR A 171 -11.84 15.71 -15.48
C THR A 171 -12.68 14.47 -15.31
N TYR A 172 -12.08 13.42 -14.76
CA TYR A 172 -12.74 12.13 -14.55
C TYR A 172 -13.28 12.01 -13.12
N LYS A 173 -14.29 11.18 -12.95
CA LYS A 173 -14.84 10.75 -11.66
C LYS A 173 -15.11 9.24 -11.70
N VAL A 174 -15.09 8.58 -10.56
CA VAL A 174 -15.46 7.17 -10.45
C VAL A 174 -16.97 7.03 -10.66
N ASP A 175 -17.36 6.07 -11.49
CA ASP A 175 -18.75 5.64 -11.66
C ASP A 175 -18.93 4.29 -10.95
N LYS A 176 -19.61 4.33 -9.81
CA LYS A 176 -19.81 3.12 -8.98
C LYS A 176 -20.74 2.10 -9.63
N ASP A 177 -21.72 2.55 -10.42
CA ASP A 177 -22.69 1.66 -11.09
C ASP A 177 -22.02 0.80 -12.19
N ARG A 178 -20.88 1.30 -12.72
CA ARG A 178 -20.04 0.60 -13.68
C ARG A 178 -18.73 0.07 -13.07
N SER A 179 -18.67 -0.03 -11.75
CA SER A 179 -17.53 -0.56 -11.00
C SER A 179 -17.94 -1.80 -10.21
N ALA A 180 -17.01 -2.72 -9.95
CA ALA A 180 -17.31 -3.97 -9.26
C ALA A 180 -16.11 -4.56 -8.54
N ILE A 181 -16.35 -5.38 -7.52
CA ILE A 181 -15.33 -6.24 -6.91
C ILE A 181 -15.06 -7.43 -7.83
N VAL A 182 -13.77 -7.69 -8.11
CA VAL A 182 -13.33 -8.81 -8.94
C VAL A 182 -13.03 -10.01 -8.06
N LEU A 183 -14.06 -10.82 -7.79
CA LEU A 183 -13.97 -11.90 -6.81
C LEU A 183 -12.92 -12.97 -7.16
N ASP A 184 -12.71 -13.26 -8.46
CA ASP A 184 -11.71 -14.24 -8.90
C ASP A 184 -10.28 -13.84 -8.55
N SER A 185 -10.01 -12.54 -8.48
CA SER A 185 -8.73 -11.95 -8.11
C SER A 185 -8.65 -11.54 -6.63
N THR A 186 -9.77 -11.59 -5.91
CA THR A 186 -9.84 -11.32 -4.47
C THR A 186 -9.46 -12.59 -3.71
N LYS A 187 -8.42 -12.52 -2.87
CA LYS A 187 -7.85 -13.65 -2.13
C LYS A 187 -7.52 -13.25 -0.70
N ASN A 188 -7.57 -14.21 0.18
CA ASN A 188 -7.21 -14.00 1.58
C ASN A 188 -6.18 -15.03 2.04
N PHE A 189 -5.18 -14.57 2.79
CA PHE A 189 -4.08 -15.38 3.27
C PHE A 189 -3.83 -15.06 4.76
N PRO A 190 -3.16 -15.93 5.52
CA PRO A 190 -2.92 -15.71 6.95
C PRO A 190 -2.21 -14.39 7.30
N LEU A 191 -1.37 -13.87 6.38
CA LEU A 191 -0.57 -12.66 6.60
C LEU A 191 -0.99 -11.47 5.71
N ASN A 192 -1.92 -11.68 4.80
CA ASN A 192 -2.39 -10.61 3.91
C ASN A 192 -3.78 -10.85 3.36
N THR A 193 -4.51 -9.77 3.18
CA THR A 193 -5.83 -9.72 2.53
C THR A 193 -5.69 -8.94 1.24
N GLU A 194 -6.12 -9.54 0.13
CA GLU A 194 -5.97 -9.02 -1.23
C GLU A 194 -7.34 -8.84 -1.86
N VAL A 195 -7.69 -7.62 -2.26
CA VAL A 195 -8.94 -7.32 -2.94
C VAL A 195 -8.64 -6.62 -4.26
N GLU A 196 -9.32 -7.04 -5.32
CA GLU A 196 -9.23 -6.39 -6.63
C GLU A 196 -10.58 -5.81 -7.01
N ALA A 197 -10.59 -4.54 -7.39
CA ALA A 197 -11.76 -3.85 -7.91
C ALA A 197 -11.55 -3.40 -9.35
N LEU A 198 -12.58 -3.54 -10.16
CA LEU A 198 -12.69 -2.95 -11.48
C LEU A 198 -13.37 -1.60 -11.30
N LEU A 199 -12.66 -0.52 -11.64
CA LEU A 199 -13.15 0.85 -11.49
C LEU A 199 -13.32 1.50 -12.86
N THR A 200 -14.47 2.08 -13.08
CA THR A 200 -14.77 2.85 -14.28
C THR A 200 -14.74 4.33 -13.98
N PHE A 201 -13.91 5.05 -14.72
CA PHE A 201 -13.73 6.50 -14.64
C PHE A 201 -14.41 7.15 -15.82
N VAL A 202 -15.27 8.13 -15.57
CA VAL A 202 -16.07 8.80 -16.61
C VAL A 202 -15.86 10.29 -16.63
N THR A 203 -15.98 10.87 -17.82
CA THR A 203 -15.97 12.32 -18.03
C THR A 203 -16.96 12.71 -19.10
N ASP A 204 -17.67 13.80 -18.89
CA ASP A 204 -18.56 14.38 -19.90
C ASP A 204 -17.79 15.24 -20.92
N LYS A 205 -16.54 15.58 -20.61
CA LYS A 205 -15.70 16.45 -21.43
C LYS A 205 -14.29 15.87 -21.60
N PRO A 206 -14.14 14.81 -22.43
CA PRO A 206 -12.81 14.30 -22.74
C PRO A 206 -12.02 15.34 -23.54
N ALA A 207 -10.71 15.39 -23.34
CA ALA A 207 -9.86 16.29 -24.11
C ALA A 207 -9.82 15.85 -25.61
N GLN A 208 -10.00 16.78 -26.55
CA GLN A 208 -10.14 16.47 -27.99
C GLN A 208 -8.91 15.76 -28.60
N LYS A 209 -7.71 16.03 -28.11
CA LYS A 209 -6.45 15.39 -28.53
C LYS A 209 -5.76 14.74 -27.33
N SER A 210 -6.50 13.90 -26.61
CA SER A 210 -5.98 13.25 -25.43
C SER A 210 -5.19 11.99 -25.76
N LEU A 211 -4.19 11.69 -24.94
CA LEU A 211 -3.49 10.40 -25.00
C LEU A 211 -4.44 9.24 -24.67
N VAL A 212 -5.46 9.49 -23.84
CA VAL A 212 -6.52 8.50 -23.56
C VAL A 212 -7.24 8.11 -24.83
N ALA A 213 -7.58 9.06 -25.72
CA ALA A 213 -8.24 8.78 -26.99
C ALA A 213 -7.42 7.91 -27.95
N THR A 214 -6.10 7.82 -27.76
CA THR A 214 -5.24 6.97 -28.58
C THR A 214 -5.12 5.54 -28.09
N VAL A 215 -5.53 5.26 -26.84
CA VAL A 215 -5.30 3.96 -26.17
C VAL A 215 -6.57 3.33 -25.61
N ALA A 216 -7.62 4.12 -25.37
CA ALA A 216 -8.92 3.64 -24.91
C ALA A 216 -9.93 3.62 -26.07
N PRO A 217 -10.85 2.65 -26.13
CA PRO A 217 -11.91 2.61 -27.15
C PRO A 217 -12.81 3.85 -27.11
N ASP A 218 -13.04 4.41 -25.93
CA ASP A 218 -13.80 5.62 -25.68
C ASP A 218 -13.08 6.48 -24.62
N ALA A 219 -12.71 7.69 -25.03
CA ALA A 219 -12.02 8.61 -24.13
C ALA A 219 -12.92 9.15 -23.00
N SER A 220 -14.23 9.05 -23.12
CA SER A 220 -15.17 9.45 -22.06
C SER A 220 -15.29 8.43 -20.95
N THR A 221 -14.83 7.18 -21.20
CA THR A 221 -15.00 6.05 -20.28
C THR A 221 -13.72 5.21 -20.23
N VAL A 222 -13.03 5.24 -19.10
CA VAL A 222 -11.79 4.48 -18.87
C VAL A 222 -12.02 3.50 -17.73
N THR A 223 -11.77 2.22 -17.98
CA THR A 223 -11.89 1.19 -16.95
C THR A 223 -10.53 0.60 -16.64
N LEU A 224 -10.13 0.65 -15.34
CA LEU A 224 -8.90 0.08 -14.82
C LEU A 224 -9.21 -0.85 -13.66
N ARG A 225 -8.21 -1.61 -13.25
CA ARG A 225 -8.30 -2.41 -12.01
C ARG A 225 -7.36 -1.83 -10.98
N GLU A 226 -7.87 -1.68 -9.78
CA GLU A 226 -7.08 -1.37 -8.59
C GLU A 226 -7.00 -2.60 -7.70
N HIS A 227 -5.83 -2.87 -7.19
CA HIS A 227 -5.59 -3.99 -6.30
C HIS A 227 -5.13 -3.47 -4.94
N PHE A 228 -5.85 -3.86 -3.92
CA PHE A 228 -5.69 -3.45 -2.52
C PHE A 228 -5.05 -4.59 -1.75
N SER A 229 -3.94 -4.31 -1.09
CA SER A 229 -3.22 -5.27 -0.27
C SER A 229 -3.14 -4.76 1.16
N PHE A 230 -3.73 -5.50 2.10
CA PHE A 230 -3.50 -5.33 3.53
C PHE A 230 -2.53 -6.39 4.00
N VAL A 231 -1.40 -5.99 4.57
CA VAL A 231 -0.31 -6.90 4.90
C VAL A 231 0.09 -6.73 6.36
N GLN A 232 0.14 -7.84 7.09
CA GLN A 232 0.61 -7.86 8.46
C GLN A 232 2.08 -7.42 8.51
N LEU A 233 2.42 -6.55 9.45
CA LEU A 233 3.81 -6.15 9.68
C LEU A 233 4.61 -7.33 10.24
N PRO A 234 5.89 -7.43 9.87
CA PRO A 234 6.76 -8.44 10.44
C PRO A 234 7.03 -8.16 11.92
N GLU A 235 7.44 -9.22 12.64
CA GLU A 235 7.88 -9.10 14.02
C GLU A 235 8.97 -8.02 14.18
N PRO A 236 8.92 -7.22 15.26
CA PRO A 236 9.87 -6.15 15.52
C PRO A 236 11.25 -6.74 15.89
N ALA A 237 12.11 -6.93 14.93
CA ALA A 237 13.49 -7.35 15.14
C ALA A 237 14.46 -6.66 14.15
N TYR A 238 14.08 -5.47 13.68
CA TYR A 238 14.90 -4.72 12.74
C TYR A 238 15.69 -3.63 13.49
N THR A 239 17.01 -3.65 13.33
CA THR A 239 17.88 -2.58 13.80
C THR A 239 18.17 -1.62 12.66
N PRO A 240 17.70 -0.37 12.75
CA PRO A 240 17.99 0.63 11.73
C PRO A 240 19.48 0.99 11.73
N ARG A 241 19.99 1.44 10.58
CA ARG A 241 21.33 1.99 10.45
C ARG A 241 21.24 3.45 10.06
N ALA A 242 22.09 4.27 10.65
CA ALA A 242 22.19 5.69 10.29
C ALA A 242 22.53 5.86 8.81
N TYR A 243 21.95 6.88 8.20
CA TYR A 243 22.24 7.26 6.83
C TYR A 243 23.55 8.07 6.78
N ASP A 244 24.38 7.74 5.78
CA ASP A 244 25.53 8.55 5.40
C ASP A 244 25.41 8.87 3.90
N PRO A 245 25.45 10.16 3.49
CA PRO A 245 25.28 10.56 2.09
C PRO A 245 26.35 9.96 1.16
N ARG A 246 27.49 9.49 1.70
CA ARG A 246 28.55 8.81 0.94
C ARG A 246 28.23 7.35 0.64
N SER A 247 27.24 6.77 1.31
CA SER A 247 26.96 5.32 1.25
C SER A 247 26.19 4.88 0.01
N GLY A 248 25.57 5.80 -0.73
CA GLY A 248 24.78 5.49 -1.92
C GLY A 248 23.45 4.77 -1.67
N TYR A 249 23.01 4.63 -0.40
CA TYR A 249 21.70 4.10 -0.04
C TYR A 249 20.62 5.16 -0.16
N PHE A 250 19.36 4.71 -0.34
CA PHE A 250 18.19 5.58 -0.16
C PHE A 250 17.97 5.82 1.33
N GLU A 251 17.68 7.07 1.69
CA GLU A 251 17.33 7.43 3.04
C GLU A 251 15.84 7.36 3.33
N LYS A 252 15.53 7.21 4.60
CA LYS A 252 14.25 7.47 5.22
C LYS A 252 14.46 8.44 6.35
N THR A 253 13.72 9.55 6.33
CA THR A 253 13.82 10.61 7.32
C THR A 253 12.54 10.71 8.13
N TYR A 254 12.65 10.91 9.42
CA TYR A 254 11.57 11.29 10.31
C TYR A 254 12.12 12.24 11.37
N ARG A 255 11.24 13.00 12.02
CA ARG A 255 11.62 13.94 13.08
C ARG A 255 11.36 13.31 14.44
N ASP A 256 12.38 13.28 15.28
CA ASP A 256 12.28 12.80 16.65
C ASP A 256 12.37 13.98 17.63
N TYR A 257 11.25 14.27 18.27
CA TYR A 257 11.12 15.37 19.23
C TYR A 257 11.72 15.07 20.60
N SER A 258 12.27 13.88 20.80
CA SER A 258 13.06 13.55 21.98
C SER A 258 14.55 13.94 21.85
N ALA A 259 14.95 14.48 20.69
CA ALA A 259 16.30 14.94 20.48
C ALA A 259 16.67 16.05 21.50
N PRO A 260 17.88 16.01 22.12
CA PRO A 260 18.34 17.04 23.02
C PRO A 260 18.31 18.43 22.39
N LEU A 261 18.12 19.47 23.20
CA LEU A 261 18.13 20.85 22.73
C LEU A 261 19.44 21.16 21.98
N GLY A 262 19.31 21.80 20.82
CA GLY A 262 20.44 22.12 19.97
C GLY A 262 20.91 20.98 19.05
N GLN A 263 20.30 19.80 19.11
CA GLN A 263 20.56 18.71 18.18
C GLN A 263 19.48 18.68 17.06
N PRO A 264 19.86 18.21 15.85
CA PRO A 264 18.90 18.04 14.75
C PRO A 264 17.75 17.09 15.14
N LEU A 265 16.52 17.48 14.82
CA LEU A 265 15.34 16.62 14.97
C LEU A 265 15.29 15.51 13.91
N ASP A 266 15.85 15.77 12.72
CA ASP A 266 15.79 14.85 11.59
C ASP A 266 16.70 13.63 11.83
N LEU A 267 16.08 12.48 12.02
CA LEU A 267 16.76 11.18 12.02
C LEU A 267 16.68 10.55 10.65
N ARG A 268 17.84 10.22 10.11
CA ARG A 268 17.99 9.67 8.76
C ARG A 268 18.55 8.27 8.84
N ILE A 269 17.84 7.31 8.26
CA ILE A 269 18.22 5.89 8.26
C ILE A 269 18.24 5.37 6.82
N ILE A 270 19.04 4.33 6.56
CA ILE A 270 19.10 3.71 5.25
C ILE A 270 17.93 2.73 5.03
N ALA A 271 17.39 2.75 3.81
CA ALA A 271 16.48 1.71 3.35
C ALA A 271 17.30 0.49 2.90
N ARG A 272 17.11 -0.66 3.55
CA ARG A 272 17.84 -1.89 3.23
C ARG A 272 16.99 -3.14 3.47
N HIS A 273 17.37 -4.23 2.78
CA HIS A 273 16.82 -5.54 3.10
C HIS A 273 17.35 -6.07 4.44
N ARG A 274 16.50 -6.79 5.19
CA ARG A 274 16.94 -7.56 6.35
C ARG A 274 17.61 -8.84 5.87
N LEU A 275 18.93 -8.79 5.67
CA LEU A 275 19.72 -9.95 5.30
C LEU A 275 20.50 -10.43 6.51
N GLN A 276 20.13 -11.59 7.04
CA GLN A 276 20.82 -12.26 8.14
C GLN A 276 21.38 -13.58 7.61
N LYS A 277 22.64 -13.88 7.92
CA LYS A 277 23.24 -15.17 7.60
C LYS A 277 22.54 -16.28 8.36
N LYS A 278 22.31 -17.44 7.73
CA LYS A 278 21.87 -18.65 8.42
C LYS A 278 22.93 -19.11 9.41
N ASP A 279 24.20 -19.06 9.01
CA ASP A 279 25.36 -19.30 9.86
C ASP A 279 26.13 -17.98 10.02
N PRO A 280 26.00 -17.30 11.17
CA PRO A 280 26.71 -16.05 11.42
C PRO A 280 28.22 -16.19 11.48
N THR A 281 28.75 -17.41 11.77
CA THR A 281 30.18 -17.70 11.95
C THR A 281 30.89 -17.97 10.62
N ALA A 282 30.15 -18.40 9.60
CA ALA A 282 30.73 -18.69 8.30
C ALA A 282 31.15 -17.40 7.57
N ALA A 283 32.29 -17.42 6.90
CA ALA A 283 32.75 -16.32 6.06
C ALA A 283 31.69 -15.98 4.99
N VAL A 284 31.13 -17.00 4.33
CA VAL A 284 30.02 -16.88 3.37
C VAL A 284 28.90 -17.84 3.77
N SER A 285 27.69 -17.33 3.95
CA SER A 285 26.51 -18.11 4.32
C SER A 285 25.30 -17.75 3.45
N GLU A 286 24.37 -18.67 3.27
CA GLU A 286 23.05 -18.35 2.74
C GLU A 286 22.30 -17.41 3.69
N PRO A 287 21.44 -16.51 3.19
CA PRO A 287 20.58 -15.72 4.07
C PRO A 287 19.41 -16.56 4.60
N VAL A 288 18.92 -16.23 5.80
CA VAL A 288 17.71 -16.82 6.37
C VAL A 288 16.52 -16.64 5.43
N LYS A 289 16.38 -15.43 4.86
CA LYS A 289 15.39 -15.13 3.82
C LYS A 289 16.11 -14.55 2.58
N PRO A 290 16.13 -15.27 1.46
CA PRO A 290 16.74 -14.76 0.23
C PRO A 290 15.88 -13.67 -0.40
N ILE A 291 16.51 -12.75 -1.12
CA ILE A 291 15.82 -11.83 -2.01
C ILE A 291 15.46 -12.60 -3.29
N VAL A 292 14.16 -12.66 -3.60
CA VAL A 292 13.66 -13.33 -4.80
C VAL A 292 12.91 -12.33 -5.65
N TYR A 293 13.25 -12.23 -6.93
CA TYR A 293 12.50 -11.48 -7.93
C TYR A 293 11.86 -12.42 -8.93
N TYR A 294 10.74 -12.01 -9.49
CA TYR A 294 10.07 -12.72 -10.56
C TYR A 294 10.10 -11.92 -11.84
N VAL A 295 10.48 -12.54 -12.95
CA VAL A 295 10.33 -11.94 -14.28
C VAL A 295 8.93 -12.21 -14.77
N ASP A 296 8.28 -11.18 -15.28
CA ASP A 296 6.97 -11.32 -15.93
C ASP A 296 7.08 -12.29 -17.12
N ARG A 297 6.16 -13.23 -17.19
CA ARG A 297 6.10 -14.25 -18.26
C ARG A 297 5.82 -13.64 -19.63
N GLY A 298 5.18 -12.46 -19.65
CA GLY A 298 4.97 -11.68 -20.87
C GLY A 298 6.24 -11.03 -21.44
N ALA A 299 7.39 -11.12 -20.72
CA ALA A 299 8.66 -10.68 -21.31
C ALA A 299 9.09 -11.67 -22.40
N PRO A 300 9.23 -11.21 -23.67
CA PRO A 300 9.63 -12.07 -24.78
C PRO A 300 11.13 -12.43 -24.69
N GLU A 301 11.52 -13.51 -25.37
CA GLU A 301 12.93 -13.75 -25.64
C GLU A 301 13.44 -12.81 -26.75
N PRO A 302 14.71 -12.37 -26.70
CA PRO A 302 15.76 -12.69 -25.71
C PRO A 302 15.74 -11.77 -24.48
N ILE A 303 14.77 -10.87 -24.34
CA ILE A 303 14.69 -9.87 -23.25
C ILE A 303 14.59 -10.56 -21.89
N ARG A 304 13.78 -11.61 -21.79
CA ARG A 304 13.61 -12.37 -20.55
C ARG A 304 14.93 -12.98 -20.07
N SER A 305 15.65 -13.66 -20.97
CA SER A 305 16.96 -14.24 -20.67
C SER A 305 17.98 -13.18 -20.26
N ALA A 306 18.00 -12.02 -20.94
CA ALA A 306 18.90 -10.92 -20.60
C ALA A 306 18.59 -10.31 -19.22
N LEU A 307 17.30 -10.22 -18.85
CA LEU A 307 16.89 -9.75 -17.51
C LEU A 307 17.36 -10.73 -16.42
N VAL A 308 17.19 -12.04 -16.64
CA VAL A 308 17.64 -13.07 -15.72
C VAL A 308 19.17 -13.02 -15.56
N GLN A 309 19.89 -12.96 -16.66
CA GLN A 309 21.36 -12.88 -16.66
C GLN A 309 21.85 -11.61 -15.94
N GLY A 310 21.30 -10.45 -16.29
CA GLY A 310 21.70 -9.19 -15.68
C GLY A 310 21.44 -9.10 -14.18
N ALA A 311 20.32 -9.69 -13.72
CA ALA A 311 20.05 -9.76 -12.29
C ALA A 311 20.96 -10.75 -11.56
N SER A 312 21.39 -11.84 -12.21
CA SER A 312 22.31 -12.82 -11.60
C SER A 312 23.69 -12.24 -11.30
N TRP A 313 24.11 -11.16 -11.96
CA TRP A 313 25.39 -10.49 -11.68
C TRP A 313 25.47 -9.94 -10.26
N TRP A 314 24.33 -9.60 -9.66
CA TRP A 314 24.29 -9.14 -8.27
C TRP A 314 24.73 -10.23 -7.27
N ASN A 315 24.66 -11.53 -7.65
CA ASN A 315 25.13 -12.61 -6.78
C ASN A 315 26.61 -12.43 -6.39
N GLN A 316 27.44 -11.92 -7.31
CA GLN A 316 28.87 -11.65 -7.05
C GLN A 316 29.04 -10.57 -5.96
N ALA A 317 28.24 -9.50 -6.01
CA ALA A 317 28.28 -8.44 -5.00
C ALA A 317 27.83 -8.94 -3.61
N PHE A 318 26.80 -9.79 -3.56
CA PHE A 318 26.36 -10.39 -2.32
C PHE A 318 27.37 -11.39 -1.76
N GLU A 319 28.03 -12.17 -2.61
CA GLU A 319 29.05 -13.12 -2.20
C GLU A 319 30.28 -12.41 -1.64
N ALA A 320 30.69 -11.29 -2.26
CA ALA A 320 31.73 -10.42 -1.73
C ALA A 320 31.36 -9.81 -0.37
N ALA A 321 30.05 -9.63 -0.09
CA ALA A 321 29.54 -9.19 1.21
C ALA A 321 29.32 -10.35 2.20
N GLY A 322 29.76 -11.57 1.88
CA GLY A 322 29.64 -12.76 2.72
C GLY A 322 28.26 -13.43 2.70
N LEU A 323 27.44 -13.17 1.66
CA LEU A 323 26.12 -13.74 1.50
C LEU A 323 26.04 -14.54 0.20
N ARG A 324 25.89 -15.87 0.29
CA ARG A 324 25.64 -16.72 -0.87
C ARG A 324 24.18 -16.54 -1.31
N MET A 325 23.95 -15.54 -2.13
CA MET A 325 22.65 -15.32 -2.72
C MET A 325 22.54 -16.14 -4.01
N ARG A 326 21.43 -16.87 -4.14
CA ARG A 326 20.92 -17.24 -5.44
C ARG A 326 19.82 -16.23 -5.77
N LEU A 327 20.23 -15.07 -6.27
CA LEU A 327 19.25 -14.12 -6.79
C LEU A 327 18.62 -14.80 -7.99
N GLY A 328 17.62 -15.63 -7.72
CA GLY A 328 16.89 -16.38 -8.73
C GLY A 328 15.77 -15.49 -9.23
N LEU A 329 15.90 -14.97 -10.43
CA LEU A 329 14.74 -14.57 -11.17
C LEU A 329 13.97 -15.84 -11.52
N LYS A 330 12.90 -16.09 -10.76
CA LYS A 330 11.99 -17.18 -11.09
C LYS A 330 11.02 -16.68 -12.15
N CYS A 331 10.75 -17.47 -13.18
CA CYS A 331 9.59 -17.21 -14.01
C CYS A 331 8.34 -17.27 -13.12
N SER A 332 7.48 -16.28 -13.23
CA SER A 332 6.18 -16.30 -12.54
C SER A 332 5.46 -17.62 -12.85
N PRO A 333 4.87 -18.33 -11.86
CA PRO A 333 4.16 -19.59 -12.08
C PRO A 333 3.04 -19.49 -13.12
N ARG A 334 2.53 -20.65 -13.59
CA ARG A 334 1.59 -20.75 -14.73
C ARG A 334 0.25 -20.05 -14.59
N ALA A 335 -0.25 -19.85 -13.39
CA ALA A 335 -1.40 -18.96 -13.17
C ALA A 335 -0.88 -17.52 -13.13
N PRO A 336 -1.60 -16.51 -13.67
CA PRO A 336 -1.36 -15.17 -13.22
C PRO A 336 -1.55 -15.28 -11.71
N ILE A 337 -0.45 -15.21 -10.97
CA ILE A 337 -0.57 -15.00 -9.55
C ILE A 337 -1.17 -13.61 -9.49
N PRO A 338 -2.47 -13.48 -9.16
CA PRO A 338 -2.94 -12.19 -8.77
C PRO A 338 -2.08 -11.91 -7.56
N TRP A 339 -1.01 -11.13 -7.76
CA TRP A 339 -0.30 -10.42 -6.71
C TRP A 339 -0.27 -11.16 -5.36
N THR A 340 0.38 -12.31 -5.28
CA THR A 340 0.77 -12.83 -4.00
C THR A 340 1.85 -11.91 -3.46
N PHE A 341 1.45 -10.73 -3.02
CA PHE A 341 2.26 -9.86 -2.18
C PHE A 341 2.90 -10.67 -1.06
N ALA A 342 2.22 -11.71 -0.56
CA ALA A 342 2.78 -12.66 0.38
C ALA A 342 4.08 -13.31 -0.11
N THR A 343 4.18 -13.70 -1.37
CA THR A 343 5.41 -14.32 -1.90
C THR A 343 6.47 -13.28 -2.21
N THR A 344 6.07 -12.11 -2.67
CA THR A 344 7.00 -11.02 -3.00
C THR A 344 7.41 -10.25 -1.73
N LEU A 345 6.50 -10.03 -0.78
CA LEU A 345 6.79 -9.36 0.49
C LEU A 345 7.45 -10.28 1.52
N SER A 346 7.12 -11.57 1.57
CA SER A 346 7.85 -12.53 2.39
C SER A 346 9.30 -12.71 1.92
N SER A 347 9.58 -12.34 0.70
CA SER A 347 10.89 -12.48 0.06
C SER A 347 11.77 -11.23 0.08
N GLY A 348 11.45 -10.19 0.85
CA GLY A 348 12.38 -9.07 1.04
C GLY A 348 11.86 -7.67 0.73
N TYR A 349 10.59 -7.50 0.40
CA TYR A 349 9.99 -6.18 0.23
C TYR A 349 9.43 -5.57 1.52
N ILE A 350 9.62 -6.23 2.65
CA ILE A 350 9.25 -5.65 3.92
C ILE A 350 10.27 -4.57 4.23
N ALA A 351 9.90 -3.36 3.90
CA ALA A 351 10.55 -2.20 4.43
C ALA A 351 10.62 -2.30 5.95
N PRO A 352 11.71 -1.84 6.54
CA PRO A 352 11.78 -1.72 7.97
C PRO A 352 10.56 -0.93 8.47
N ARG A 353 10.00 -1.37 9.57
CA ARG A 353 8.85 -0.81 10.29
C ARG A 353 8.94 0.69 10.60
N VAL A 354 9.93 1.39 10.07
CA VAL A 354 10.23 2.75 10.53
C VAL A 354 9.27 3.79 9.98
N ASP A 355 8.71 3.57 8.82
CA ASP A 355 7.68 4.44 8.26
C ASP A 355 6.98 3.74 7.10
N GLY A 356 5.68 3.76 7.04
CA GLY A 356 4.88 3.19 5.96
C GLY A 356 5.12 3.76 4.56
N ARG A 357 6.17 4.54 4.39
CA ARG A 357 6.56 5.17 3.13
C ARG A 357 7.77 4.50 2.51
N THR A 358 7.76 3.21 2.37
CA THR A 358 8.70 2.61 1.46
C THR A 358 8.03 2.53 0.11
N ALA A 359 8.16 3.59 -0.66
CA ALA A 359 7.97 3.49 -2.09
C ALA A 359 8.85 2.35 -2.58
N MET A 360 8.24 1.25 -2.96
CA MET A 360 8.89 0.15 -3.63
C MET A 360 9.27 0.59 -5.05
N GLN A 361 10.15 1.56 -5.16
CA GLN A 361 10.88 1.77 -6.39
C GLN A 361 12.01 0.75 -6.39
N SER A 362 11.74 -0.40 -7.00
CA SER A 362 12.80 -1.31 -7.37
C SER A 362 13.87 -0.50 -8.12
N PRO A 363 15.16 -0.54 -7.73
CA PRO A 363 16.23 0.12 -8.48
C PRO A 363 16.26 -0.30 -9.95
N ILE A 364 15.77 -1.48 -10.27
CA ILE A 364 15.62 -2.01 -11.63
C ILE A 364 14.56 -1.25 -12.42
N ARG A 365 13.45 -0.81 -11.78
CA ARG A 365 12.42 0.01 -12.45
C ARG A 365 12.87 1.44 -12.69
N ALA A 366 13.53 2.07 -11.74
CA ALA A 366 14.07 3.42 -11.92
C ALA A 366 15.10 3.45 -13.05
N ARG A 367 15.91 2.41 -13.20
CA ARG A 367 16.88 2.28 -14.31
C ARG A 367 16.21 1.95 -15.65
N ALA A 368 15.18 1.11 -15.67
CA ALA A 368 14.42 0.82 -16.91
C ALA A 368 13.66 2.06 -17.41
N LYS A 369 13.11 2.85 -16.48
CA LYS A 369 12.50 4.16 -16.83
C LYS A 369 13.54 5.13 -17.37
N SER A 370 14.70 5.27 -16.72
CA SER A 370 15.79 6.16 -17.18
C SER A 370 16.41 5.71 -18.51
N LEU A 371 16.40 4.43 -18.83
CA LEU A 371 16.85 3.91 -20.12
C LEU A 371 15.81 4.14 -21.24
N ARG A 372 14.50 4.10 -20.93
CA ARG A 372 13.44 4.46 -21.89
C ARG A 372 13.41 5.96 -22.15
N ASP A 373 13.51 6.80 -21.14
CA ASP A 373 13.55 8.25 -21.27
C ASP A 373 14.78 8.70 -22.10
N ARG A 374 15.91 7.97 -22.01
CA ARG A 374 17.08 8.20 -22.85
C ARG A 374 16.92 7.70 -24.30
N SER A 375 16.12 6.65 -24.54
CA SER A 375 15.90 6.17 -25.92
C SER A 375 14.95 7.07 -26.71
N HIS A 376 14.05 7.81 -26.05
CA HIS A 376 13.19 8.81 -26.69
C HIS A 376 13.94 10.13 -26.95
N SER A 377 14.82 10.57 -26.06
CA SER A 377 15.67 11.73 -26.28
C SER A 377 16.79 11.47 -27.31
N ALA A 378 17.23 10.22 -27.48
CA ALA A 378 18.26 9.85 -28.47
C ALA A 378 17.77 9.84 -29.93
N ARG A 379 16.46 9.79 -30.18
CA ARG A 379 15.93 10.02 -31.54
C ARG A 379 15.93 11.49 -31.96
N SER A 380 16.00 12.42 -31.03
CA SER A 380 16.10 13.86 -31.28
C SER A 380 17.54 14.40 -31.31
N ALA A 381 18.52 13.64 -30.85
CA ALA A 381 19.93 14.08 -30.79
C ALA A 381 20.87 13.06 -31.42
N ARG A 382 20.82 12.92 -32.76
CA ARG A 382 21.96 12.38 -33.50
C ARG A 382 23.11 13.40 -33.47
N GLY A 383 24.00 13.26 -32.49
CA GLY A 383 25.24 14.00 -32.44
C GLY A 383 25.65 14.44 -31.06
N LYS A 384 26.05 13.52 -30.19
CA LYS A 384 26.99 13.65 -29.04
C LYS A 384 26.83 12.49 -28.07
N THR A 385 27.31 11.30 -28.37
CA THR A 385 27.38 10.21 -27.41
C THR A 385 28.57 9.30 -27.65
N THR A 386 29.72 9.73 -27.23
CA THR A 386 30.88 8.83 -27.05
C THR A 386 31.63 9.04 -25.74
N SER A 387 31.22 9.99 -24.89
CA SER A 387 31.94 10.30 -23.65
C SER A 387 31.38 9.70 -22.35
N SER A 388 30.08 9.30 -22.31
CA SER A 388 29.45 8.81 -21.06
C SER A 388 29.66 7.32 -20.79
N LEU A 389 29.87 6.49 -21.81
CA LEU A 389 30.17 5.06 -21.64
C LEU A 389 31.61 4.78 -21.16
N LYS A 390 32.54 5.68 -21.42
CA LYS A 390 33.92 5.54 -20.92
C LYS A 390 34.05 5.83 -19.42
N ARG A 391 33.16 6.58 -18.80
CA ARG A 391 33.24 6.88 -17.35
C ARG A 391 32.71 5.74 -16.48
N CYS A 392 31.77 4.93 -16.94
CA CYS A 392 31.34 3.74 -16.19
C CYS A 392 32.40 2.60 -16.20
N PHE A 393 33.21 2.50 -17.25
CA PHE A 393 34.26 1.48 -17.35
C PHE A 393 35.53 1.83 -16.54
N LEU A 394 35.76 3.11 -16.24
CA LEU A 394 36.94 3.55 -15.49
C LEU A 394 36.80 3.45 -13.98
N LEU A 395 35.56 3.37 -13.44
CA LEU A 395 35.32 3.19 -12.01
C LEU A 395 35.50 1.74 -11.54
N THR A 396 35.42 0.76 -12.45
CA THR A 396 35.68 -0.66 -12.13
C THR A 396 37.17 -1.03 -12.16
N ARG A 397 38.04 -0.19 -12.73
CA ARG A 397 39.50 -0.46 -12.80
C ARG A 397 40.30 0.11 -11.61
N ARG A 398 39.71 0.97 -10.76
CA ARG A 398 40.40 1.56 -9.59
C ARG A 398 40.12 0.82 -8.26
N ALA A 399 39.42 -0.28 -8.29
CA ALA A 399 39.19 -1.14 -7.12
C ALA A 399 40.13 -2.38 -7.09
N ARG A 400 41.24 -2.35 -7.82
CA ARG A 400 42.36 -3.30 -7.69
C ARG A 400 43.67 -2.52 -7.57
N LEU A 401 43.90 -2.01 -6.38
CA LEU A 401 45.21 -1.76 -5.76
C LEU A 401 44.98 -1.54 -4.28
#